data_33fe4535a33c93fef6c62dcec981b459
#
_entry.id   33fe4535a33c93fef6c62dcec981b459
#
_cell.length_a   1.000
_cell.length_b   1.000
_cell.length_c   1.000
_cell.angle_alpha   90.00
_cell.angle_beta   90.00
_cell.angle_gamma   90.00
#
_symmetry.space_group_name_H-M   'P 1'
#
loop_
_entity.id
_entity.type
_entity.pdbx_description
1 polymer ?
#
loop_
_entity_poly.entity_id
_entity_poly.type
_entity_poly.pdbx_seq_one_letter_code
_entity_poly.pdbx_strand_id
1 'polypeptide(L)'
;MASDKPFSVDEQRRGTAEAEAAGLEYIGPCPSHLQEAWIDIPLPNNQTNRTKVVWPRPSGNLPLQCPLVIYFHGGGLSVFSPDSVLAPARGFASLFSCMVACPTINQLPEQPFPAPVRIAWETCAWLSDARNLNEGVLKDAGTTIDPKRGLVVGGLSSGGAAAAVIGTIASSASAGVEDFAGLSPLHNPITGIFSGISFLVTEAMLPAQYRDIFKSRDEIVENKAANDAMRRDLESQLGVHSPWFSPINLNLSDPRIIQNHPPKVFIYGGELDQFRDDSIIYEKWLSQLVGVQVRASVLKGEGHTAWLSPSWPACHSRKIKETTLDGMSWLLGLEWDRNQDLPN
;
A
#
# COMPACT_ATOMS: atom_id res chain seq x y z
N MET A 1 35.06 -8.51 11.93
CA MET A 1 33.94 -9.05 12.72
C MET A 1 32.85 -8.01 12.68
N ALA A 2 31.84 -8.20 11.86
CA ALA A 2 30.65 -7.34 11.87
C ALA A 2 29.94 -7.56 13.21
N SER A 3 29.48 -6.51 13.86
CA SER A 3 28.79 -6.60 15.14
C SER A 3 27.47 -7.35 14.95
N ASP A 4 27.26 -8.45 15.70
CA ASP A 4 26.01 -9.24 15.73
C ASP A 4 24.83 -8.50 16.41
N LYS A 5 24.93 -7.19 16.63
CA LYS A 5 23.83 -6.42 17.17
C LYS A 5 22.91 -5.94 16.03
N PRO A 6 21.60 -6.20 16.13
CA PRO A 6 20.65 -5.59 15.19
C PRO A 6 20.76 -4.07 15.25
N PHE A 7 20.66 -3.41 14.10
CA PHE A 7 20.64 -1.95 14.01
C PHE A 7 19.45 -1.41 14.82
N SER A 8 19.67 -0.33 15.55
CA SER A 8 18.57 0.41 16.19
C SER A 8 17.62 0.98 15.14
N VAL A 9 16.38 1.27 15.51
CA VAL A 9 15.39 1.90 14.60
C VAL A 9 15.94 3.22 14.04
N ASP A 10 16.66 4.00 14.82
CA ASP A 10 17.28 5.25 14.39
C ASP A 10 18.38 5.04 13.34
N GLU A 11 19.17 3.98 13.46
CA GLU A 11 20.18 3.60 12.47
C GLU A 11 19.52 3.12 11.17
N GLN A 12 18.46 2.33 11.27
CA GLN A 12 17.67 1.90 10.12
C GLN A 12 17.03 3.09 9.40
N ARG A 13 16.44 4.04 10.14
CA ARG A 13 15.84 5.27 9.59
C ARG A 13 16.87 6.15 8.90
N ARG A 14 18.08 6.29 9.44
CA ARG A 14 19.16 7.01 8.75
C ARG A 14 19.55 6.34 7.45
N GLY A 15 19.78 5.03 7.45
CA GLY A 15 20.13 4.28 6.24
C GLY A 15 19.03 4.35 5.18
N THR A 16 17.75 4.25 5.56
CA THR A 16 16.64 4.39 4.63
C THR A 16 16.49 5.82 4.10
N ALA A 17 16.72 6.84 4.92
CA ALA A 17 16.68 8.23 4.47
C ALA A 17 17.79 8.55 3.45
N GLU A 18 19.00 7.99 3.63
CA GLU A 18 20.09 8.10 2.64
C GLU A 18 19.72 7.40 1.33
N ALA A 19 19.08 6.21 1.41
CA ALA A 19 18.61 5.49 0.24
C ALA A 19 17.48 6.25 -0.50
N GLU A 20 16.55 6.86 0.24
CA GLU A 20 15.50 7.70 -0.34
C GLU A 20 16.08 8.94 -1.03
N ALA A 21 17.04 9.61 -0.42
CA ALA A 21 17.71 10.77 -1.02
C ALA A 21 18.38 10.42 -2.35
N ALA A 22 19.11 9.29 -2.40
CA ALA A 22 19.70 8.77 -3.63
C ALA A 22 18.63 8.40 -4.67
N GLY A 23 17.49 7.88 -4.21
CA GLY A 23 16.34 7.58 -5.04
C GLY A 23 15.71 8.82 -5.68
N LEU A 24 15.52 9.85 -4.90
CA LEU A 24 15.01 11.13 -5.40
C LEU A 24 15.96 11.79 -6.42
N GLU A 25 17.25 11.71 -6.19
CA GLU A 25 18.25 12.19 -7.15
C GLU A 25 18.15 11.42 -8.49
N TYR A 26 18.00 10.10 -8.41
CA TYR A 26 17.90 9.24 -9.60
C TYR A 26 16.63 9.52 -10.42
N ILE A 27 15.45 9.60 -9.79
CA ILE A 27 14.20 9.88 -10.52
C ILE A 27 14.10 11.34 -10.97
N GLY A 28 14.96 12.20 -10.44
CA GLY A 28 15.06 13.60 -10.82
C GLY A 28 13.87 14.47 -10.40
N PRO A 29 13.81 15.71 -10.91
CA PRO A 29 12.75 16.66 -10.56
C PRO A 29 11.38 16.18 -11.03
N CYS A 30 10.32 16.77 -10.44
CA CYS A 30 8.94 16.53 -10.87
C CYS A 30 8.79 16.82 -12.37
N PRO A 31 8.29 15.89 -13.18
CA PRO A 31 8.03 16.12 -14.59
C PRO A 31 7.11 17.32 -14.82
N SER A 32 7.34 18.08 -15.88
CA SER A 32 6.62 19.34 -16.15
C SER A 32 5.10 19.18 -16.32
N HIS A 33 4.63 17.99 -16.72
CA HIS A 33 3.21 17.66 -16.86
C HIS A 33 2.56 17.22 -15.54
N LEU A 34 3.33 17.11 -14.45
CA LEU A 34 2.85 16.80 -13.10
C LEU A 34 3.02 17.98 -12.15
N GLN A 35 2.38 17.87 -11.01
CA GLN A 35 2.60 18.70 -9.83
C GLN A 35 2.75 17.82 -8.60
N GLU A 36 3.54 18.29 -7.64
CA GLU A 36 3.77 17.65 -6.36
C GLU A 36 3.66 18.64 -5.22
N ALA A 37 3.12 18.19 -4.11
CA ALA A 37 3.10 18.98 -2.88
C ALA A 37 3.15 18.05 -1.65
N TRP A 38 3.53 18.62 -0.52
CA TRP A 38 3.27 18.05 0.79
C TRP A 38 2.03 18.70 1.37
N ILE A 39 1.15 17.90 1.93
CA ILE A 39 -0.03 18.35 2.69
C ILE A 39 -0.02 17.74 4.08
N ASP A 40 -0.57 18.47 5.03
CA ASP A 40 -0.76 18.02 6.39
C ASP A 40 -2.25 17.69 6.60
N ILE A 41 -2.56 16.41 6.73
CA ILE A 41 -3.93 15.91 6.92
C ILE A 41 -4.25 15.93 8.41
N PRO A 42 -5.25 16.69 8.85
CA PRO A 42 -5.67 16.68 10.24
C PRO A 42 -6.35 15.33 10.56
N LEU A 43 -5.97 14.76 11.68
CA LEU A 43 -6.48 13.49 12.19
C LEU A 43 -7.17 13.69 13.55
N PRO A 44 -8.00 12.73 14.00
CA PRO A 44 -8.53 12.72 15.36
C PRO A 44 -7.43 12.90 16.41
N ASN A 45 -7.81 13.40 17.60
CA ASN A 45 -6.89 13.67 18.73
C ASN A 45 -5.77 14.67 18.44
N ASN A 46 -5.99 15.65 17.57
CA ASN A 46 -5.02 16.68 17.17
C ASN A 46 -3.72 16.11 16.58
N GLN A 47 -3.78 14.93 16.01
CA GLN A 47 -2.68 14.37 15.24
C GLN A 47 -2.70 14.89 13.80
N THR A 48 -1.59 14.74 13.12
CA THR A 48 -1.44 15.16 11.71
C THR A 48 -0.71 14.07 10.95
N ASN A 49 -1.20 13.73 9.76
CA ASN A 49 -0.48 12.87 8.82
C ASN A 49 0.14 13.72 7.71
N ARG A 50 1.45 13.67 7.59
CA ARG A 50 2.17 14.33 6.51
C ARG A 50 2.13 13.44 5.26
N THR A 51 1.49 13.93 4.22
CA THR A 51 1.20 13.19 2.99
C THR A 51 1.82 13.88 1.79
N LYS A 52 2.54 13.11 0.95
CA LYS A 52 2.99 13.58 -0.36
C LYS A 52 1.87 13.37 -1.37
N VAL A 53 1.59 14.37 -2.19
CA VAL A 53 0.59 14.26 -3.25
C VAL A 53 1.18 14.57 -4.61
N VAL A 54 0.75 13.83 -5.63
CA VAL A 54 1.17 13.96 -7.04
C VAL A 54 -0.09 14.01 -7.89
N TRP A 55 -0.19 14.97 -8.81
CA TRP A 55 -1.32 15.06 -9.71
C TRP A 55 -0.94 15.59 -11.09
N PRO A 56 -1.66 15.23 -12.16
CA PRO A 56 -1.40 15.71 -13.50
C PRO A 56 -1.87 17.17 -13.68
N ARG A 57 -1.12 17.94 -14.47
CA ARG A 57 -1.55 19.25 -14.95
C ARG A 57 -2.56 19.08 -16.08
N PRO A 58 -3.61 19.91 -16.16
CA PRO A 58 -4.46 19.92 -17.34
C PRO A 58 -3.64 20.26 -18.60
N SER A 59 -3.88 19.52 -19.67
CA SER A 59 -3.25 19.78 -20.98
C SER A 59 -4.01 20.79 -21.84
N GLY A 60 -5.10 21.37 -21.35
CA GLY A 60 -5.97 22.31 -22.05
C GLY A 60 -6.74 23.22 -21.10
N ASN A 61 -7.75 23.93 -21.65
CA ASN A 61 -8.52 24.93 -20.89
C ASN A 61 -9.66 24.35 -20.03
N LEU A 62 -9.91 23.04 -20.12
CA LEU A 62 -10.95 22.39 -19.32
C LEU A 62 -10.36 21.77 -18.06
N PRO A 63 -11.07 21.83 -16.93
CA PRO A 63 -10.65 21.14 -15.71
C PRO A 63 -10.50 19.64 -15.94
N LEU A 64 -9.43 19.06 -15.39
CA LEU A 64 -9.18 17.63 -15.43
C LEU A 64 -9.83 16.97 -14.22
N GLN A 65 -10.71 16.00 -14.44
CA GLN A 65 -11.31 15.20 -13.38
C GLN A 65 -10.56 13.89 -13.21
N CYS A 66 -10.05 13.64 -12.02
CA CYS A 66 -9.17 12.51 -11.69
C CYS A 66 -9.81 11.52 -10.73
N PRO A 67 -9.55 10.21 -10.86
CA PRO A 67 -9.67 9.28 -9.75
C PRO A 67 -8.60 9.57 -8.69
N LEU A 68 -8.81 9.06 -7.47
CA LEU A 68 -7.85 9.16 -6.37
C LEU A 68 -7.23 7.78 -6.09
N VAL A 69 -5.91 7.76 -5.99
CA VAL A 69 -5.14 6.62 -5.50
C VAL A 69 -4.48 7.01 -4.19
N ILE A 70 -4.69 6.26 -3.12
CA ILE A 70 -3.97 6.38 -1.86
C ILE A 70 -2.95 5.24 -1.84
N TYR A 71 -1.65 5.57 -1.79
CA TYR A 71 -0.59 4.57 -1.98
C TYR A 71 0.43 4.62 -0.86
N PHE A 72 0.39 3.62 0.02
CA PHE A 72 1.23 3.52 1.20
C PHE A 72 2.59 2.92 0.90
N HIS A 73 3.63 3.48 1.51
CA HIS A 73 4.99 2.96 1.43
C HIS A 73 5.18 1.71 2.32
N GLY A 74 6.26 0.96 2.05
CA GLY A 74 6.71 -0.15 2.88
C GLY A 74 7.50 0.30 4.11
N GLY A 75 8.30 -0.63 4.67
CA GLY A 75 9.22 -0.33 5.75
C GLY A 75 8.80 -0.85 7.12
N GLY A 76 7.98 -1.90 7.19
CA GLY A 76 7.63 -2.59 8.44
C GLY A 76 6.89 -1.71 9.44
N LEU A 77 6.20 -0.66 8.99
CA LEU A 77 5.56 0.37 9.82
C LEU A 77 6.54 1.19 10.68
N SER A 78 7.83 1.18 10.38
CA SER A 78 8.89 1.79 11.21
C SER A 78 9.86 2.68 10.45
N VAL A 79 10.10 2.40 9.17
CA VAL A 79 11.09 3.08 8.33
C VAL A 79 10.51 3.48 6.99
N PHE A 80 11.29 4.20 6.17
CA PHE A 80 10.89 4.85 4.92
C PHE A 80 9.88 5.98 5.12
N SER A 81 9.62 6.67 4.03
CA SER A 81 8.69 7.81 3.96
C SER A 81 7.88 7.75 2.65
N PRO A 82 6.92 8.65 2.46
CA PRO A 82 6.20 8.80 1.19
C PRO A 82 7.09 8.95 -0.04
N ASP A 83 8.29 9.46 0.11
CA ASP A 83 9.23 9.63 -1.01
C ASP A 83 9.71 8.29 -1.58
N SER A 84 9.69 7.20 -0.80
CA SER A 84 10.06 5.86 -1.27
C SER A 84 9.10 5.27 -2.31
N VAL A 85 7.89 5.80 -2.42
CA VAL A 85 6.89 5.39 -3.42
C VAL A 85 6.60 6.49 -4.45
N LEU A 86 7.44 7.50 -4.52
CA LEU A 86 7.24 8.62 -5.45
C LEU A 86 7.36 8.20 -6.92
N ALA A 87 8.25 7.27 -7.25
CA ALA A 87 8.39 6.76 -8.61
C ALA A 87 7.09 6.12 -9.14
N PRO A 88 6.49 5.12 -8.48
CA PRO A 88 5.19 4.60 -8.91
C PRO A 88 4.08 5.66 -8.84
N ALA A 89 4.09 6.58 -7.87
CA ALA A 89 3.10 7.64 -7.79
C ALA A 89 3.13 8.57 -9.01
N ARG A 90 4.33 8.99 -9.46
CA ARG A 90 4.52 9.74 -10.72
C ARG A 90 4.06 8.93 -11.92
N GLY A 91 4.38 7.63 -11.94
CA GLY A 91 3.95 6.71 -12.99
C GLY A 91 2.43 6.64 -13.11
N PHE A 92 1.73 6.44 -12.02
CA PHE A 92 0.27 6.40 -12.01
C PHE A 92 -0.35 7.73 -12.43
N ALA A 93 0.15 8.85 -11.89
CA ALA A 93 -0.35 10.18 -12.25
C ALA A 93 -0.15 10.50 -13.73
N SER A 94 1.02 10.12 -14.30
CA SER A 94 1.33 10.33 -15.73
C SER A 94 0.47 9.50 -16.65
N LEU A 95 0.33 8.20 -16.34
CA LEU A 95 -0.26 7.23 -17.27
C LEU A 95 -1.78 7.12 -17.14
N PHE A 96 -2.31 7.33 -15.94
CA PHE A 96 -3.73 7.15 -15.67
C PHE A 96 -4.47 8.45 -15.37
N SER A 97 -3.78 9.59 -15.46
CA SER A 97 -4.38 10.89 -15.15
C SER A 97 -5.11 10.87 -13.80
N CYS A 98 -4.51 10.23 -12.79
CA CYS A 98 -5.03 10.16 -11.43
C CYS A 98 -4.25 11.07 -10.47
N MET A 99 -4.88 11.50 -9.39
CA MET A 99 -4.15 12.03 -8.25
C MET A 99 -3.68 10.86 -7.37
N VAL A 100 -2.43 10.92 -6.92
CA VAL A 100 -1.87 9.94 -5.98
C VAL A 100 -1.53 10.64 -4.68
N ALA A 101 -2.08 10.15 -3.57
CA ALA A 101 -1.71 10.57 -2.22
C ALA A 101 -0.87 9.46 -1.58
N CYS A 102 0.32 9.81 -1.11
CA CYS A 102 1.25 8.92 -0.43
C CYS A 102 1.37 9.33 1.04
N PRO A 103 0.57 8.77 1.95
CA PRO A 103 0.62 9.11 3.37
C PRO A 103 1.83 8.48 4.06
N THR A 104 2.27 9.12 5.16
CA THR A 104 3.22 8.52 6.09
C THR A 104 2.55 7.40 6.90
N ILE A 105 3.22 6.25 7.05
CA ILE A 105 2.74 5.13 7.86
C ILE A 105 3.77 4.64 8.90
N ASN A 106 4.99 5.17 8.91
CA ASN A 106 6.08 4.78 9.80
C ASN A 106 5.88 5.34 11.23
N GLN A 107 5.27 4.57 12.10
CA GLN A 107 4.88 5.00 13.45
C GLN A 107 5.46 4.13 14.58
N LEU A 108 5.95 2.91 14.28
CA LEU A 108 6.60 2.05 15.26
C LEU A 108 8.05 2.50 15.52
N PRO A 109 8.57 2.41 16.73
CA PRO A 109 7.91 1.91 17.94
C PRO A 109 7.16 3.00 18.73
N GLU A 110 7.19 4.27 18.31
CA GLU A 110 6.68 5.43 19.07
C GLU A 110 5.17 5.30 19.32
N GLN A 111 4.46 4.73 18.39
CA GLN A 111 3.04 4.41 18.53
C GLN A 111 2.84 2.91 18.35
N PRO A 112 2.47 2.18 19.41
CA PRO A 112 2.35 0.74 19.35
C PRO A 112 1.20 0.31 18.41
N PHE A 113 1.35 -0.88 17.84
CA PHE A 113 0.31 -1.50 17.04
C PHE A 113 -1.01 -1.63 17.84
N PRO A 114 -2.20 -1.33 17.26
CA PRO A 114 -2.46 -1.11 15.84
C PRO A 114 -2.50 0.38 15.40
N ALA A 115 -1.94 1.29 16.17
CA ALA A 115 -2.01 2.74 15.88
C ALA A 115 -1.58 3.11 14.46
N PRO A 116 -0.49 2.55 13.86
CA PRO A 116 -0.11 2.86 12.49
C PRO A 116 -1.22 2.57 11.47
N VAL A 117 -1.91 1.44 11.59
CA VAL A 117 -2.98 1.04 10.68
C VAL A 117 -4.25 1.84 10.93
N ARG A 118 -4.54 2.17 12.21
CA ARG A 118 -5.64 3.08 12.55
C ARG A 118 -5.43 4.47 11.94
N ILE A 119 -4.22 5.02 12.02
CA ILE A 119 -3.86 6.30 11.39
C ILE A 119 -4.01 6.22 9.87
N ALA A 120 -3.60 5.11 9.25
CA ALA A 120 -3.79 4.90 7.83
C ALA A 120 -5.28 4.92 7.44
N TRP A 121 -6.15 4.29 8.24
CA TRP A 121 -7.60 4.36 8.03
C TRP A 121 -8.14 5.79 8.15
N GLU A 122 -7.82 6.50 9.22
CA GLU A 122 -8.29 7.88 9.44
C GLU A 122 -7.82 8.81 8.30
N THR A 123 -6.61 8.59 7.80
CA THR A 123 -6.09 9.30 6.62
C THR A 123 -6.91 8.98 5.37
N CYS A 124 -7.28 7.71 5.15
CA CYS A 124 -8.16 7.32 4.06
C CYS A 124 -9.56 7.93 4.21
N ALA A 125 -10.10 7.97 5.43
CA ALA A 125 -11.40 8.58 5.69
C ALA A 125 -11.40 10.07 5.31
N TRP A 126 -10.38 10.82 5.70
CA TRP A 126 -10.24 12.23 5.33
C TRP A 126 -10.07 12.41 3.82
N LEU A 127 -9.21 11.63 3.17
CA LEU A 127 -8.97 11.68 1.72
C LEU A 127 -10.20 11.24 0.90
N SER A 128 -11.06 10.42 1.46
CA SER A 128 -12.29 9.97 0.80
C SER A 128 -13.33 11.09 0.61
N ASP A 129 -13.22 12.20 1.35
CA ASP A 129 -13.98 13.42 1.07
C ASP A 129 -13.21 14.27 0.05
N ALA A 130 -13.60 14.19 -1.21
CA ALA A 130 -12.95 14.91 -2.31
C ALA A 130 -12.91 16.44 -2.10
N ARG A 131 -13.80 17.01 -1.28
CA ARG A 131 -13.79 18.45 -0.96
C ARG A 131 -12.50 18.86 -0.28
N ASN A 132 -11.95 18.02 0.59
CA ASN A 132 -10.70 18.31 1.31
C ASN A 132 -9.52 18.58 0.36
N LEU A 133 -9.46 17.86 -0.75
CA LEU A 133 -8.44 18.07 -1.78
C LEU A 133 -8.82 19.17 -2.76
N ASN A 134 -10.07 19.20 -3.23
CA ASN A 134 -10.54 20.14 -4.25
C ASN A 134 -10.58 21.59 -3.75
N GLU A 135 -10.95 21.81 -2.49
CA GLU A 135 -10.96 23.13 -1.86
C GLU A 135 -9.61 23.48 -1.21
N GLY A 136 -8.73 22.49 -1.06
CA GLY A 136 -7.39 22.59 -0.51
C GLY A 136 -6.32 22.72 -1.60
N VAL A 137 -5.45 21.71 -1.70
CA VAL A 137 -4.26 21.71 -2.58
C VAL A 137 -4.60 21.83 -4.07
N LEU A 138 -5.78 21.43 -4.49
CA LEU A 138 -6.24 21.50 -5.89
C LEU A 138 -7.03 22.77 -6.23
N LYS A 139 -7.30 23.64 -5.26
CA LYS A 139 -8.13 24.82 -5.41
C LYS A 139 -7.60 25.62 -6.59
N ASP A 140 -7.19 25.95 -7.34
CA ASP A 140 -6.72 26.72 -8.51
C ASP A 140 -5.80 25.90 -9.43
N ALA A 141 -5.75 24.55 -9.23
CA ALA A 141 -4.86 23.69 -10.00
C ALA A 141 -5.39 23.33 -11.40
N GLY A 142 -6.67 23.61 -11.67
CA GLY A 142 -7.33 23.14 -12.89
C GLY A 142 -7.59 21.62 -12.92
N THR A 143 -7.26 20.94 -11.83
CA THR A 143 -7.48 19.50 -11.62
C THR A 143 -8.40 19.31 -10.43
N THR A 144 -9.32 18.37 -10.49
CA THR A 144 -10.25 18.04 -9.41
C THR A 144 -10.37 16.54 -9.24
N ILE A 145 -10.65 16.11 -8.00
CA ILE A 145 -11.01 14.72 -7.72
C ILE A 145 -12.49 14.51 -7.95
N ASP A 146 -12.81 13.50 -8.75
CA ASP A 146 -14.17 12.99 -8.92
C ASP A 146 -14.24 11.57 -8.35
N PRO A 147 -14.88 11.36 -7.19
CA PRO A 147 -14.98 10.05 -6.54
C PRO A 147 -15.66 8.97 -7.42
N LYS A 148 -16.48 9.37 -8.39
CA LYS A 148 -17.14 8.45 -9.32
C LYS A 148 -16.14 7.79 -10.28
N ARG A 149 -14.96 8.37 -10.46
CA ARG A 149 -13.89 7.80 -11.28
C ARG A 149 -13.07 6.74 -10.58
N GLY A 150 -13.23 6.61 -9.26
CA GLY A 150 -12.60 5.58 -8.43
C GLY A 150 -11.81 6.14 -7.27
N LEU A 151 -11.78 5.35 -6.19
CA LEU A 151 -10.94 5.52 -5.03
C LEU A 151 -10.20 4.19 -4.82
N VAL A 152 -8.92 4.14 -5.15
CA VAL A 152 -8.08 2.96 -4.95
C VAL A 152 -7.18 3.17 -3.75
N VAL A 153 -7.12 2.19 -2.87
CA VAL A 153 -6.18 2.16 -1.74
C VAL A 153 -5.17 1.05 -1.99
N GLY A 154 -3.89 1.36 -1.89
CA GLY A 154 -2.85 0.40 -2.15
C GLY A 154 -1.55 0.68 -1.44
N GLY A 155 -0.55 -0.17 -1.70
CA GLY A 155 0.79 0.01 -1.16
C GLY A 155 1.66 -1.22 -1.35
N LEU A 156 2.84 -1.14 -0.75
CA LEU A 156 3.88 -2.14 -0.84
C LEU A 156 4.30 -2.65 0.54
N SER A 157 4.58 -3.94 0.65
CA SER A 157 5.04 -4.57 1.89
C SER A 157 4.08 -4.24 3.06
N SER A 158 4.52 -3.60 4.14
CA SER A 158 3.64 -3.16 5.23
C SER A 158 2.55 -2.18 4.78
N GLY A 159 2.80 -1.34 3.76
CA GLY A 159 1.78 -0.49 3.15
C GLY A 159 0.73 -1.28 2.37
N GLY A 160 1.15 -2.35 1.67
CA GLY A 160 0.25 -3.28 1.01
C GLY A 160 -0.59 -4.10 1.99
N ALA A 161 0.00 -4.50 3.12
CA ALA A 161 -0.72 -5.14 4.22
C ALA A 161 -1.75 -4.20 4.85
N ALA A 162 -1.37 -2.94 5.10
CA ALA A 162 -2.30 -1.92 5.58
C ALA A 162 -3.46 -1.69 4.60
N ALA A 163 -3.20 -1.65 3.29
CA ALA A 163 -4.25 -1.53 2.27
C ALA A 163 -5.23 -2.71 2.30
N ALA A 164 -4.72 -3.95 2.45
CA ALA A 164 -5.56 -5.14 2.60
C ALA A 164 -6.47 -5.05 3.84
N VAL A 165 -5.91 -4.62 4.98
CA VAL A 165 -6.68 -4.41 6.22
C VAL A 165 -7.71 -3.29 6.05
N ILE A 166 -7.35 -2.17 5.40
CA ILE A 166 -8.28 -1.07 5.12
C ILE A 166 -9.47 -1.55 4.28
N GLY A 167 -9.24 -2.43 3.29
CA GLY A 167 -10.32 -3.05 2.53
C GLY A 167 -11.29 -3.83 3.40
N THR A 168 -10.78 -4.55 4.39
CA THR A 168 -11.63 -5.29 5.34
C THR A 168 -12.30 -4.40 6.38
N ILE A 169 -11.64 -3.34 6.84
CA ILE A 169 -12.30 -2.32 7.69
C ILE A 169 -13.48 -1.70 6.95
N ALA A 170 -13.32 -1.35 5.67
CA ALA A 170 -14.40 -0.78 4.85
C ALA A 170 -15.62 -1.70 4.79
N SER A 171 -15.41 -3.02 4.73
CA SER A 171 -16.51 -4.00 4.77
C SER A 171 -17.08 -4.23 6.17
N SER A 172 -16.23 -4.20 7.20
CA SER A 172 -16.57 -4.62 8.57
C SER A 172 -17.11 -3.49 9.44
N ALA A 173 -16.71 -2.24 9.18
CA ALA A 173 -17.19 -1.08 9.95
C ALA A 173 -18.71 -0.94 9.88
N SER A 174 -19.32 -1.16 8.71
CA SER A 174 -20.77 -1.19 8.54
C SER A 174 -21.44 -2.41 9.19
N ALA A 175 -20.68 -3.48 9.45
CA ALA A 175 -21.16 -4.67 10.16
C ALA A 175 -21.12 -4.53 11.68
N GLY A 176 -20.53 -3.45 12.22
CA GLY A 176 -20.43 -3.23 13.65
C GLY A 176 -19.43 -4.17 14.34
N VAL A 177 -18.34 -4.54 13.65
CA VAL A 177 -17.25 -5.32 14.26
C VAL A 177 -16.59 -4.46 15.34
N GLU A 178 -16.53 -4.99 16.57
CA GLU A 178 -16.09 -4.24 17.76
C GLU A 178 -14.65 -3.72 17.64
N ASP A 179 -13.76 -4.51 17.04
CA ASP A 179 -12.37 -4.13 16.79
C ASP A 179 -12.22 -2.80 16.04
N PHE A 180 -13.21 -2.45 15.20
CA PHE A 180 -13.21 -1.26 14.35
C PHE A 180 -14.19 -0.19 14.83
N ALA A 181 -14.64 -0.27 16.07
CA ALA A 181 -15.53 0.73 16.64
C ALA A 181 -14.88 2.11 16.76
N GLY A 182 -15.66 3.16 16.53
CA GLY A 182 -15.23 4.55 16.70
C GLY A 182 -14.29 5.09 15.60
N LEU A 183 -14.16 4.39 14.49
CA LEU A 183 -13.44 4.88 13.31
C LEU A 183 -14.28 5.90 12.53
N SER A 184 -13.60 6.87 11.91
CA SER A 184 -14.26 7.82 11.01
C SER A 184 -14.86 7.09 9.79
N PRO A 185 -16.07 7.47 9.34
CA PRO A 185 -16.66 6.86 8.16
C PRO A 185 -15.99 7.34 6.87
N LEU A 186 -15.98 6.50 5.85
CA LEU A 186 -15.62 6.92 4.51
C LEU A 186 -16.75 7.77 3.89
N HIS A 187 -16.39 8.88 3.25
CA HIS A 187 -17.33 9.71 2.49
C HIS A 187 -17.66 9.10 1.11
N ASN A 188 -16.69 8.42 0.53
CA ASN A 188 -16.85 7.70 -0.73
C ASN A 188 -16.29 6.27 -0.59
N PRO A 189 -16.94 5.27 -1.21
CA PRO A 189 -16.50 3.88 -1.10
C PRO A 189 -15.18 3.65 -1.81
N ILE A 190 -14.35 2.78 -1.25
CA ILE A 190 -13.14 2.27 -1.90
C ILE A 190 -13.58 1.35 -3.04
N THR A 191 -13.07 1.60 -4.26
CA THR A 191 -13.41 0.85 -5.46
C THR A 191 -12.41 -0.24 -5.80
N GLY A 192 -11.22 -0.20 -5.21
CA GLY A 192 -10.18 -1.21 -5.43
C GLY A 192 -9.09 -1.20 -4.38
N ILE A 193 -8.48 -2.36 -4.16
CA ILE A 193 -7.34 -2.58 -3.28
C ILE A 193 -6.14 -3.06 -4.10
N PHE A 194 -4.98 -2.47 -3.87
CA PHE A 194 -3.70 -2.90 -4.42
C PHE A 194 -2.79 -3.37 -3.29
N SER A 195 -2.49 -4.66 -3.21
CA SER A 195 -1.66 -5.28 -2.16
C SER A 195 -0.40 -5.89 -2.79
N GLY A 196 0.72 -5.18 -2.72
CA GLY A 196 2.00 -5.64 -3.29
C GLY A 196 2.96 -6.18 -2.22
N ILE A 197 3.54 -7.37 -2.44
CA ILE A 197 4.60 -7.98 -1.59
C ILE A 197 4.29 -7.91 -0.07
N SER A 198 3.04 -8.17 0.30
CA SER A 198 2.52 -7.88 1.63
C SER A 198 2.83 -8.97 2.65
N PHE A 199 3.12 -8.57 3.90
CA PHE A 199 3.22 -9.48 5.04
C PHE A 199 1.85 -9.58 5.71
N LEU A 200 1.17 -10.71 5.53
CA LEU A 200 -0.21 -10.93 5.98
C LEU A 200 -0.40 -12.22 6.78
N VAL A 201 0.58 -13.12 6.78
CA VAL A 201 0.44 -14.44 7.39
C VAL A 201 1.63 -14.76 8.28
N THR A 202 1.37 -15.23 9.48
CA THR A 202 2.37 -15.82 10.36
C THR A 202 2.01 -17.27 10.66
N GLU A 203 2.97 -18.05 11.08
CA GLU A 203 2.74 -19.46 11.44
C GLU A 203 1.71 -19.57 12.59
N ALA A 204 1.75 -18.61 13.53
CA ALA A 204 0.88 -18.59 14.71
C ALA A 204 -0.61 -18.42 14.38
N MET A 205 -0.93 -17.71 13.30
CA MET A 205 -2.34 -17.41 12.91
C MET A 205 -2.79 -18.14 11.64
N LEU A 206 -1.92 -18.95 11.05
CA LEU A 206 -2.18 -19.64 9.79
C LEU A 206 -3.36 -20.61 9.89
N PRO A 207 -4.45 -20.41 9.13
CA PRO A 207 -5.56 -21.35 9.09
C PRO A 207 -5.11 -22.73 8.57
N ALA A 208 -5.64 -23.81 9.17
CA ALA A 208 -5.23 -25.17 8.87
C ALA A 208 -5.30 -25.53 7.38
N GLN A 209 -6.29 -25.00 6.68
CA GLN A 209 -6.52 -25.22 5.24
C GLN A 209 -5.43 -24.67 4.32
N TYR A 210 -4.56 -23.77 4.81
CA TYR A 210 -3.49 -23.16 4.03
C TYR A 210 -2.09 -23.68 4.39
N ARG A 211 -1.97 -24.62 5.33
CA ARG A 211 -0.67 -25.17 5.77
C ARG A 211 0.16 -25.76 4.63
N ASP A 212 -0.48 -26.45 3.71
CA ASP A 212 0.21 -27.11 2.60
C ASP A 212 0.83 -26.15 1.58
N ILE A 213 0.39 -24.88 1.58
CA ILE A 213 0.90 -23.85 0.66
C ILE A 213 1.82 -22.85 1.35
N PHE A 214 1.92 -22.84 2.67
CA PHE A 214 2.78 -21.93 3.44
C PHE A 214 4.19 -22.50 3.58
N LYS A 215 5.03 -22.31 2.55
CA LYS A 215 6.38 -22.92 2.42
C LYS A 215 7.49 -21.91 2.17
N SER A 216 7.16 -20.68 1.70
CA SER A 216 8.16 -19.70 1.27
C SER A 216 9.16 -19.35 2.36
N ARG A 217 8.76 -19.39 3.64
CA ARG A 217 9.66 -19.15 4.79
C ARG A 217 10.82 -20.13 4.86
N ASP A 218 10.61 -21.38 4.41
CA ASP A 218 11.63 -22.45 4.44
C ASP A 218 12.31 -22.64 3.09
N GLU A 219 11.59 -22.44 2.00
CA GLU A 219 12.11 -22.61 0.64
C GLU A 219 13.08 -21.46 0.25
N ILE A 220 12.84 -20.24 0.73
CA ILE A 220 13.68 -19.10 0.40
C ILE A 220 14.86 -19.01 1.37
N VAL A 221 15.99 -19.56 0.93
CA VAL A 221 17.20 -19.69 1.77
C VAL A 221 18.12 -18.47 1.71
N GLU A 222 18.00 -17.63 0.69
CA GLU A 222 18.79 -16.41 0.55
C GLU A 222 18.45 -15.44 1.70
N ASN A 223 19.51 -14.98 2.40
CA ASN A 223 19.36 -14.11 3.57
C ASN A 223 18.42 -14.64 4.66
N LYS A 224 18.17 -15.97 4.72
CA LYS A 224 17.17 -16.58 5.62
C LYS A 224 17.33 -16.12 7.07
N ALA A 225 18.55 -16.14 7.61
CA ALA A 225 18.79 -15.77 9.01
C ALA A 225 18.37 -14.30 9.31
N ALA A 226 18.69 -13.37 8.40
CA ALA A 226 18.31 -11.96 8.52
C ALA A 226 16.79 -11.79 8.35
N ASN A 227 16.20 -12.46 7.38
CA ASN A 227 14.76 -12.46 7.13
C ASN A 227 13.97 -13.02 8.32
N ASP A 228 14.44 -14.12 8.91
CA ASP A 228 13.82 -14.72 10.09
C ASP A 228 13.94 -13.82 11.33
N ALA A 229 15.07 -13.12 11.49
CA ALA A 229 15.27 -12.18 12.58
C ALA A 229 14.32 -10.97 12.44
N MET A 230 14.25 -10.37 11.24
CA MET A 230 13.34 -9.27 10.94
C MET A 230 11.88 -9.68 11.18
N ARG A 231 11.47 -10.86 10.71
CA ARG A 231 10.11 -11.35 10.88
C ARG A 231 9.77 -11.54 12.37
N ARG A 232 10.63 -12.17 13.15
CA ARG A 232 10.41 -12.34 14.60
C ARG A 232 10.27 -10.99 15.30
N ASP A 233 11.08 -10.02 14.92
CA ASP A 233 11.00 -8.67 15.49
C ASP A 233 9.64 -8.02 15.17
N LEU A 234 9.20 -8.06 13.93
CA LEU A 234 7.88 -7.57 13.52
C LEU A 234 6.74 -8.31 14.26
N GLU A 235 6.78 -9.64 14.29
CA GLU A 235 5.75 -10.46 14.95
C GLU A 235 5.66 -10.14 16.46
N SER A 236 6.77 -9.78 17.10
CA SER A 236 6.77 -9.39 18.51
C SER A 236 6.09 -8.05 18.79
N GLN A 237 6.02 -7.18 17.79
CA GLN A 237 5.44 -5.85 17.88
C GLN A 237 3.99 -5.78 17.36
N LEU A 238 3.58 -6.75 16.54
CA LEU A 238 2.28 -6.79 15.89
C LEU A 238 1.34 -7.74 16.63
N GLY A 239 0.09 -7.36 16.74
CA GLY A 239 -0.97 -8.24 17.26
C GLY A 239 -1.39 -9.25 16.20
N VAL A 240 -0.57 -10.29 15.96
CA VAL A 240 -0.72 -11.22 14.81
C VAL A 240 -2.06 -11.94 14.71
N HIS A 241 -2.80 -12.07 15.81
CA HIS A 241 -4.16 -12.63 15.83
C HIS A 241 -5.26 -11.58 15.66
N SER A 242 -4.90 -10.31 15.56
CA SER A 242 -5.87 -9.22 15.39
C SER A 242 -6.27 -9.05 13.93
N PRO A 243 -7.52 -8.68 13.63
CA PRO A 243 -7.94 -8.28 12.28
C PRO A 243 -7.24 -6.99 11.81
N TRP A 244 -6.63 -6.21 12.71
CA TRP A 244 -5.76 -5.09 12.36
C TRP A 244 -4.43 -5.51 11.72
N PHE A 245 -3.97 -6.74 11.99
CA PHE A 245 -2.77 -7.29 11.36
C PHE A 245 -3.09 -7.88 9.98
N SER A 246 -4.15 -8.65 9.90
CA SER A 246 -4.49 -9.37 8.66
C SER A 246 -5.99 -9.59 8.50
N PRO A 247 -6.52 -9.40 7.29
CA PRO A 247 -7.88 -9.79 6.94
C PRO A 247 -8.21 -11.24 7.26
N ILE A 248 -7.23 -12.13 7.18
CA ILE A 248 -7.36 -13.58 7.36
C ILE A 248 -7.81 -13.93 8.79
N ASN A 249 -7.63 -13.03 9.74
CA ASN A 249 -8.10 -13.17 11.12
C ASN A 249 -9.62 -12.90 11.28
N LEU A 250 -10.31 -12.44 10.23
CA LEU A 250 -11.75 -12.22 10.28
C LEU A 250 -12.53 -13.52 10.11
N ASN A 251 -13.65 -13.62 10.84
CA ASN A 251 -14.57 -14.73 10.69
C ASN A 251 -15.51 -14.51 9.49
N LEU A 252 -15.24 -15.20 8.37
CA LEU A 252 -16.06 -15.12 7.16
C LEU A 252 -17.45 -15.76 7.28
N SER A 253 -17.80 -16.37 8.43
CA SER A 253 -19.16 -16.85 8.67
C SER A 253 -20.17 -15.72 8.90
N ASP A 254 -19.71 -14.48 9.14
CA ASP A 254 -20.59 -13.32 9.23
C ASP A 254 -20.76 -12.69 7.83
N PRO A 255 -21.95 -12.85 7.21
CA PRO A 255 -22.21 -12.34 5.86
C PRO A 255 -22.12 -10.81 5.77
N ARG A 256 -22.24 -10.08 6.90
CA ARG A 256 -22.14 -8.63 6.94
C ARG A 256 -20.74 -8.14 6.64
N ILE A 257 -19.71 -8.94 6.94
CA ILE A 257 -18.30 -8.64 6.63
C ILE A 257 -18.06 -8.59 5.12
N ILE A 258 -18.83 -9.35 4.35
CA ILE A 258 -18.62 -9.56 2.92
C ILE A 258 -19.27 -8.47 2.07
N GLN A 259 -20.38 -7.88 2.54
CA GLN A 259 -21.30 -7.08 1.71
C GLN A 259 -20.71 -5.77 1.19
N ASN A 260 -19.72 -5.20 1.84
CA ASN A 260 -19.15 -3.90 1.48
C ASN A 260 -17.64 -3.94 1.18
N HIS A 261 -17.08 -5.14 0.95
CA HIS A 261 -15.68 -5.24 0.56
C HIS A 261 -15.46 -4.55 -0.79
N PRO A 262 -14.35 -3.83 -0.98
CA PRO A 262 -14.00 -3.26 -2.28
C PRO A 262 -14.08 -4.30 -3.39
N PRO A 263 -14.75 -3.99 -4.52
CA PRO A 263 -15.12 -5.01 -5.52
C PRO A 263 -13.94 -5.58 -6.32
N LYS A 264 -12.79 -4.92 -6.29
CA LYS A 264 -11.59 -5.36 -7.00
C LYS A 264 -10.39 -5.40 -6.08
N VAL A 265 -9.62 -6.48 -6.12
CA VAL A 265 -8.35 -6.61 -5.39
C VAL A 265 -7.27 -7.09 -6.33
N PHE A 266 -6.19 -6.33 -6.44
CA PHE A 266 -4.99 -6.75 -7.14
C PHE A 266 -3.89 -7.10 -6.13
N ILE A 267 -3.26 -8.26 -6.33
CA ILE A 267 -2.23 -8.78 -5.43
C ILE A 267 -1.01 -9.16 -6.26
N TYR A 268 0.18 -8.82 -5.79
CA TYR A 268 1.37 -9.46 -6.35
C TYR A 268 2.42 -9.77 -5.27
N GLY A 269 3.21 -10.82 -5.54
CA GLY A 269 4.36 -11.22 -4.73
C GLY A 269 5.54 -11.61 -5.62
N GLY A 270 6.73 -11.72 -5.07
CA GLY A 270 7.91 -12.26 -5.73
C GLY A 270 8.05 -13.77 -5.51
N GLU A 271 8.53 -14.51 -6.53
CA GLU A 271 8.81 -15.95 -6.40
C GLU A 271 9.86 -16.24 -5.32
N LEU A 272 10.87 -15.35 -5.22
CA LEU A 272 11.97 -15.45 -4.27
C LEU A 272 11.76 -14.60 -3.01
N ASP A 273 10.52 -14.16 -2.77
CA ASP A 273 10.14 -13.40 -1.57
C ASP A 273 9.68 -14.35 -0.46
N GLN A 274 10.21 -14.17 0.74
CA GLN A 274 9.73 -14.90 1.92
C GLN A 274 8.21 -14.72 2.16
N PHE A 275 7.59 -13.64 1.68
CA PHE A 275 6.16 -13.36 1.76
C PHE A 275 5.38 -13.79 0.50
N ARG A 276 5.98 -14.59 -0.38
CA ARG A 276 5.33 -15.13 -1.59
C ARG A 276 3.98 -15.77 -1.28
N ASP A 277 3.97 -16.65 -0.30
CA ASP A 277 2.79 -17.44 0.01
C ASP A 277 1.69 -16.65 0.70
N ASP A 278 2.02 -15.50 1.31
CA ASP A 278 1.02 -14.57 1.86
C ASP A 278 0.10 -14.05 0.76
N SER A 279 0.67 -13.72 -0.40
CA SER A 279 -0.09 -13.27 -1.58
C SER A 279 -1.03 -14.38 -2.08
N ILE A 280 -0.55 -15.64 -2.14
CA ILE A 280 -1.33 -16.80 -2.58
C ILE A 280 -2.44 -17.13 -1.58
N ILE A 281 -2.14 -17.06 -0.28
CA ILE A 281 -3.12 -17.33 0.79
C ILE A 281 -4.19 -16.24 0.79
N TYR A 282 -3.80 -14.97 0.65
CA TYR A 282 -4.75 -13.87 0.63
C TYR A 282 -5.67 -13.93 -0.59
N GLU A 283 -5.15 -14.28 -1.77
CA GLU A 283 -5.98 -14.56 -2.96
C GLU A 283 -7.03 -15.63 -2.68
N LYS A 284 -6.61 -16.77 -2.10
CA LYS A 284 -7.50 -17.88 -1.78
C LYS A 284 -8.54 -17.51 -0.71
N TRP A 285 -8.16 -16.68 0.25
CA TRP A 285 -9.07 -16.16 1.25
C TRP A 285 -10.13 -15.25 0.60
N LEU A 286 -9.70 -14.31 -0.25
CA LEU A 286 -10.61 -13.41 -0.97
C LEU A 286 -11.56 -14.16 -1.91
N SER A 287 -11.13 -15.26 -2.50
CA SER A 287 -11.97 -16.06 -3.41
C SER A 287 -13.20 -16.68 -2.74
N GLN A 288 -13.26 -16.65 -1.40
CA GLN A 288 -14.44 -17.04 -0.63
C GLN A 288 -15.49 -15.91 -0.54
N LEU A 289 -15.12 -14.69 -0.90
CA LEU A 289 -16.01 -13.52 -0.85
C LEU A 289 -16.78 -13.39 -2.16
N VAL A 290 -18.11 -13.42 -2.05
CA VAL A 290 -18.98 -13.26 -3.23
C VAL A 290 -18.94 -11.82 -3.73
N GLY A 291 -18.73 -11.63 -5.04
CA GLY A 291 -18.74 -10.31 -5.67
C GLY A 291 -17.40 -9.59 -5.67
N VAL A 292 -16.35 -10.16 -5.08
CA VAL A 292 -15.00 -9.62 -5.14
C VAL A 292 -14.25 -10.24 -6.33
N GLN A 293 -13.76 -9.38 -7.22
CA GLN A 293 -12.88 -9.77 -8.32
C GLN A 293 -11.42 -9.68 -7.85
N VAL A 294 -10.68 -10.77 -7.98
CA VAL A 294 -9.28 -10.83 -7.58
C VAL A 294 -8.40 -11.09 -8.81
N ARG A 295 -7.31 -10.35 -8.93
CA ARG A 295 -6.19 -10.69 -9.81
C ARG A 295 -4.93 -10.82 -8.97
N ALA A 296 -4.26 -11.96 -9.08
CA ALA A 296 -3.01 -12.21 -8.37
C ALA A 296 -1.89 -12.59 -9.35
N SER A 297 -0.65 -12.22 -9.01
CA SER A 297 0.54 -12.54 -9.79
C SER A 297 1.71 -12.85 -8.87
N VAL A 298 2.43 -13.94 -9.15
CA VAL A 298 3.73 -14.24 -8.54
C VAL A 298 4.80 -14.00 -9.61
N LEU A 299 5.66 -13.03 -9.37
CA LEU A 299 6.68 -12.58 -10.31
C LEU A 299 7.90 -13.52 -10.27
N LYS A 300 8.07 -14.31 -11.31
CA LYS A 300 9.14 -15.29 -11.41
C LYS A 300 10.52 -14.61 -11.39
N GLY A 301 11.41 -15.11 -10.52
CA GLY A 301 12.78 -14.61 -10.36
C GLY A 301 12.90 -13.34 -9.54
N GLU A 302 11.79 -12.76 -9.04
CA GLU A 302 11.80 -11.54 -8.24
C GLU A 302 11.73 -11.88 -6.74
N GLY A 303 12.49 -11.12 -5.93
CA GLY A 303 12.46 -11.19 -4.47
C GLY A 303 11.48 -10.18 -3.85
N HIS A 304 11.77 -9.79 -2.59
CA HIS A 304 11.03 -8.74 -1.90
C HIS A 304 11.41 -7.36 -2.44
N THR A 305 11.09 -7.12 -3.70
CA THR A 305 11.41 -5.90 -4.42
C THR A 305 10.14 -5.20 -4.86
N ALA A 306 10.26 -3.89 -5.04
CA ALA A 306 9.18 -3.06 -5.51
C ALA A 306 9.74 -2.00 -6.45
N TRP A 307 8.89 -1.25 -7.12
CA TRP A 307 9.29 -0.09 -7.89
C TRP A 307 9.66 1.05 -6.94
N LEU A 308 10.85 0.97 -6.38
CA LEU A 308 11.37 1.89 -5.39
C LEU A 308 12.66 2.57 -5.90
N SER A 309 13.42 3.08 -4.97
CA SER A 309 14.62 3.83 -5.20
C SER A 309 15.78 3.02 -5.81
N PRO A 310 16.76 3.67 -6.45
CA PRO A 310 17.91 3.06 -7.15
C PRO A 310 18.89 2.33 -6.26
N SER A 311 18.87 2.51 -4.95
CA SER A 311 19.70 1.73 -4.03
C SER A 311 19.38 0.22 -4.08
N TRP A 312 18.31 -0.16 -4.77
CA TRP A 312 17.88 -1.54 -5.02
C TRP A 312 17.80 -1.78 -6.53
N PRO A 313 18.90 -2.11 -7.22
CA PRO A 313 18.94 -2.22 -8.68
C PRO A 313 17.91 -3.16 -9.28
N ALA A 314 17.53 -4.22 -8.54
CA ALA A 314 16.47 -5.14 -8.93
C ALA A 314 15.10 -4.48 -9.03
N CYS A 315 14.87 -3.38 -8.32
CA CYS A 315 13.59 -2.68 -8.30
C CYS A 315 13.22 -2.00 -9.62
N HIS A 316 14.17 -1.87 -10.54
CA HIS A 316 13.95 -1.27 -11.84
C HIS A 316 13.63 -2.28 -12.93
N SER A 317 13.35 -3.53 -12.56
CA SER A 317 12.98 -4.49 -13.59
C SER A 317 11.71 -4.03 -14.30
N ARG A 318 11.75 -4.06 -15.63
CA ARG A 318 10.58 -3.70 -16.46
C ARG A 318 9.34 -4.50 -16.04
N LYS A 319 9.55 -5.75 -15.65
CA LYS A 319 8.50 -6.67 -15.21
C LYS A 319 7.77 -6.18 -13.94
N ILE A 320 8.51 -5.66 -12.95
CA ILE A 320 7.90 -5.08 -11.73
C ILE A 320 7.07 -3.85 -12.08
N LYS A 321 7.62 -2.94 -12.89
CA LYS A 321 6.92 -1.74 -13.35
C LYS A 321 5.64 -2.10 -14.11
N GLU A 322 5.74 -2.98 -15.11
CA GLU A 322 4.59 -3.43 -15.91
C GLU A 322 3.53 -4.10 -15.04
N THR A 323 3.90 -5.00 -14.13
CA THR A 323 2.94 -5.66 -13.23
C THR A 323 2.23 -4.64 -12.33
N THR A 324 2.96 -3.66 -11.80
CA THR A 324 2.40 -2.60 -10.96
C THR A 324 1.43 -1.72 -11.75
N LEU A 325 1.80 -1.36 -12.99
CA LEU A 325 0.95 -0.58 -13.89
C LEU A 325 -0.29 -1.36 -14.33
N ASP A 326 -0.15 -2.64 -14.66
CA ASP A 326 -1.27 -3.51 -15.03
C ASP A 326 -2.29 -3.65 -13.90
N GLY A 327 -1.80 -3.81 -12.68
CA GLY A 327 -2.64 -3.88 -11.50
C GLY A 327 -3.42 -2.59 -11.29
N MET A 328 -2.75 -1.45 -11.33
CA MET A 328 -3.38 -0.15 -11.13
C MET A 328 -4.35 0.18 -12.26
N SER A 329 -3.99 -0.07 -13.52
CA SER A 329 -4.85 0.13 -14.68
C SER A 329 -6.16 -0.66 -14.57
N TRP A 330 -6.05 -1.92 -14.19
CA TRP A 330 -7.22 -2.78 -14.00
C TRP A 330 -8.13 -2.31 -12.85
N LEU A 331 -7.55 -1.86 -11.73
CA LEU A 331 -8.30 -1.32 -10.60
C LEU A 331 -9.06 -0.06 -10.99
N LEU A 332 -8.44 0.83 -11.75
CA LEU A 332 -9.03 2.07 -12.23
C LEU A 332 -9.96 1.87 -13.44
N GLY A 333 -9.94 0.69 -14.09
CA GLY A 333 -10.68 0.44 -15.33
C GLY A 333 -10.16 1.25 -16.53
N LEU A 334 -8.86 1.52 -16.53
CA LEU A 334 -8.16 2.27 -17.57
C LEU A 334 -7.19 1.36 -18.32
N GLU A 335 -6.74 1.79 -19.49
CA GLU A 335 -5.71 1.13 -20.28
C GLU A 335 -4.45 2.00 -20.36
N TRP A 336 -3.30 1.40 -20.59
CA TRP A 336 -2.05 2.11 -20.85
C TRP A 336 -1.30 1.48 -22.03
N ASP A 337 -0.55 2.29 -22.77
CA ASP A 337 0.25 1.82 -23.90
C ASP A 337 1.55 1.17 -23.41
N ARG A 338 1.67 -0.13 -23.63
CA ARG A 338 2.86 -0.91 -23.26
C ARG A 338 4.11 -0.62 -24.08
N ASN A 339 3.94 0.07 -25.24
CA ASN A 339 5.06 0.42 -26.11
C ASN A 339 5.72 1.76 -25.73
N GLN A 340 5.11 2.51 -24.82
CA GLN A 340 5.70 3.77 -24.36
C GLN A 340 6.84 3.51 -23.35
N ASP A 341 7.71 4.50 -23.21
CA ASP A 341 8.74 4.48 -22.19
C ASP A 341 8.08 4.47 -20.79
N LEU A 342 8.58 3.57 -19.94
CA LEU A 342 8.09 3.51 -18.57
C LEU A 342 8.73 4.64 -17.75
N PRO A 343 7.95 5.35 -16.94
CA PRO A 343 8.48 6.38 -16.05
C PRO A 343 9.48 5.77 -15.05
N ASN A 344 10.43 6.59 -14.63
CA ASN A 344 11.44 6.19 -13.64
C ASN A 344 10.85 6.12 -12.25
#